data_b76bcab6fd9cff614f4a6fec954024cb
#
_entry.id   b76bcab6fd9cff614f4a6fec954024cb
#
_cell.length_a   1.000
_cell.length_b   1.000
_cell.length_c   1.000
_cell.angle_alpha   90.00
_cell.angle_beta   90.00
_cell.angle_gamma   90.00
#
_symmetry.space_group_name_H-M   'P 1'
#
loop_
_entity.id
_entity.type
_entity.pdbx_description
1 polymer ?
#
loop_
_entity_poly.entity_id
_entity_poly.type
_entity_poly.pdbx_seq_one_letter_code
_entity_poly.pdbx_strand_id
1 'polypeptide(L)'
;MWEGATAWQVASTDAPPRCYTLITSAGNGSRAVRSDQPTPKQYQLLAGQRVIDHTLAAFLALPHWAGVAVVVAPGDAAYQAPDARVRVWPVGGAVRAQTVLNGLQQLAAAGARDADWVLVHDAARCLIEPAQIERLIAACWLDPVGGLLALPLPDTLKAAVPTPAQAAALGAPEAPASTPVQAQAQAQAAEPAPMPRVAATLERADKWLAQTPQMFRLGALRAALEAHQGSGFAGITDEASAIERSGAQPLLVPGSASNFKITYPADFALAEALLAQRQAAPAPCAPANPLAPAAPSTPEAPAAMNPVNPAPAPSAPSQSLGLGLRIGEGWDIHALVPGRPLILGGIHIPHPSGLLGHSDADALLHAITDALLGAAALGDIGTLFPDTDARFAGADSAQLLAHAMQRVAAQGYLVLNLDTTVIAQAPKLAPYKAAMQARIAAVLGLQPSQVNVKAKTAEKMGPVGQGLAIECRAVALLQRVG
;
A
#
# COMPACT_ATOMS: atom_id res chain seq x y z
N MET A 1 3.74 40.35 12.16
CA MET A 1 2.28 40.47 12.11
C MET A 1 1.81 39.69 10.90
N TRP A 2 1.16 38.56 11.13
CA TRP A 2 0.57 37.72 10.10
C TRP A 2 -0.93 37.90 10.10
N GLU A 3 -1.38 38.92 9.38
CA GLU A 3 -2.81 39.12 9.06
C GLU A 3 -3.08 38.55 7.68
N GLY A 4 -3.89 37.49 7.60
CA GLY A 4 -4.34 36.93 6.34
C GLY A 4 -4.76 35.47 6.31
N ALA A 5 -4.74 34.73 7.44
CA ALA A 5 -5.24 33.36 7.47
C ALA A 5 -6.70 33.36 8.00
N THR A 6 -7.66 33.01 7.15
CA THR A 6 -9.02 32.67 7.58
C THR A 6 -8.96 31.67 8.73
N ALA A 7 -9.47 32.07 9.90
CA ALA A 7 -9.56 31.18 11.06
C ALA A 7 -10.37 29.95 10.67
N TRP A 8 -9.87 28.76 11.00
CA TRP A 8 -10.71 27.58 11.01
C TRP A 8 -11.86 27.84 11.99
N GLN A 9 -13.10 27.61 11.56
CA GLN A 9 -14.26 27.92 12.40
C GLN A 9 -14.16 27.15 13.72
N VAL A 10 -14.16 27.85 14.83
CA VAL A 10 -14.22 27.24 16.16
C VAL A 10 -15.59 26.59 16.32
N ALA A 11 -15.62 25.25 16.40
CA ALA A 11 -16.86 24.51 16.61
C ALA A 11 -17.28 24.55 18.08
N SER A 12 -18.61 24.46 18.33
CA SER A 12 -19.13 24.26 19.69
C SER A 12 -18.61 22.95 20.29
N THR A 13 -18.58 22.86 21.63
CA THR A 13 -18.12 21.64 22.35
C THR A 13 -18.92 20.41 22.02
N ASP A 14 -20.17 20.54 21.57
CA ASP A 14 -21.10 19.44 21.26
C ASP A 14 -21.08 19.00 19.78
N ALA A 15 -20.28 19.65 18.95
CA ALA A 15 -20.13 19.26 17.56
C ALA A 15 -19.37 17.92 17.42
N PRO A 16 -19.69 17.08 16.39
CA PRO A 16 -18.97 15.84 16.15
C PRO A 16 -17.46 16.08 15.95
N PRO A 17 -16.61 15.08 16.25
CA PRO A 17 -15.16 15.23 16.08
C PRO A 17 -14.82 15.52 14.61
N ARG A 18 -13.85 16.42 14.41
CA ARG A 18 -13.31 16.81 13.11
C ARG A 18 -12.03 16.02 12.83
N CYS A 19 -11.61 16.00 11.56
CA CYS A 19 -10.41 15.32 11.12
C CYS A 19 -9.39 16.33 10.58
N TYR A 20 -8.17 16.29 11.09
CA TYR A 20 -7.04 17.11 10.68
C TYR A 20 -5.92 16.26 10.10
N THR A 21 -5.13 16.83 9.22
CA THR A 21 -3.90 16.20 8.73
C THR A 21 -2.70 17.03 9.13
N LEU A 22 -1.65 16.36 9.63
CA LEU A 22 -0.37 16.93 9.99
C LEU A 22 0.74 16.25 9.21
N ILE A 23 1.35 16.95 8.24
CA ILE A 23 2.46 16.45 7.44
C ILE A 23 3.78 16.91 8.05
N THR A 24 4.64 15.96 8.41
CA THR A 24 5.97 16.26 8.97
C THR A 24 7.01 16.40 7.85
N SER A 25 7.67 17.56 7.78
CA SER A 25 8.61 17.95 6.72
C SER A 25 9.87 18.68 7.25
N ALA A 26 10.18 18.59 8.55
CA ALA A 26 11.30 19.32 9.17
C ALA A 26 12.67 18.60 9.08
N GLY A 27 12.74 17.38 8.55
CA GLY A 27 13.96 16.59 8.50
C GLY A 27 14.91 17.00 7.35
N ASN A 28 16.22 16.96 7.57
CA ASN A 28 17.24 17.29 6.57
C ASN A 28 17.39 16.25 5.44
N GLY A 29 16.85 15.04 5.62
CA GLY A 29 16.80 14.02 4.58
C GLY A 29 18.17 13.53 4.06
N SER A 30 19.25 13.66 4.83
CA SER A 30 20.66 13.50 4.42
C SER A 30 20.97 12.18 3.70
N ARG A 31 20.26 11.08 4.01
CA ARG A 31 20.48 9.76 3.38
C ARG A 31 19.93 9.66 1.95
N ALA A 32 19.04 10.55 1.55
CA ALA A 32 18.38 10.56 0.25
C ALA A 32 18.77 11.77 -0.62
N VAL A 33 19.83 12.50 -0.24
CA VAL A 33 20.34 13.64 -1.03
C VAL A 33 20.94 13.10 -2.32
N ARG A 34 20.43 13.58 -3.44
CA ARG A 34 20.97 13.29 -4.77
C ARG A 34 22.06 14.29 -5.11
N SER A 35 23.12 13.84 -5.79
CA SER A 35 24.25 14.71 -6.17
C SER A 35 23.84 15.85 -7.10
N ASP A 36 22.80 15.64 -7.91
CA ASP A 36 22.22 16.63 -8.83
C ASP A 36 21.20 17.58 -8.16
N GLN A 37 20.73 17.25 -6.95
CA GLN A 37 19.75 18.04 -6.20
C GLN A 37 20.14 18.12 -4.71
N PRO A 38 20.92 19.10 -4.28
CA PRO A 38 21.41 19.21 -2.90
C PRO A 38 20.35 19.68 -1.88
N THR A 39 19.09 19.79 -2.29
CA THR A 39 17.97 20.17 -1.42
C THR A 39 17.48 19.00 -0.56
N PRO A 40 16.84 19.25 0.60
CA PRO A 40 16.19 18.20 1.37
C PRO A 40 15.24 17.35 0.53
N LYS A 41 15.22 16.03 0.75
CA LYS A 41 14.50 15.06 -0.11
C LYS A 41 13.04 15.38 -0.35
N GLN A 42 12.35 15.96 0.64
CA GLN A 42 10.94 16.33 0.52
C GLN A 42 10.69 17.46 -0.49
N TYR A 43 11.70 18.22 -0.83
CA TYR A 43 11.64 19.32 -1.81
C TYR A 43 12.26 18.96 -3.17
N GLN A 44 12.91 17.79 -3.27
CA GLN A 44 13.43 17.31 -4.55
C GLN A 44 12.27 17.01 -5.52
N LEU A 45 12.54 17.20 -6.81
CA LEU A 45 11.55 16.94 -7.85
C LEU A 45 11.44 15.43 -8.12
N LEU A 46 10.20 15.00 -8.23
CA LEU A 46 9.78 13.65 -8.59
C LEU A 46 8.68 13.80 -9.66
N ALA A 47 8.90 13.31 -10.86
CA ALA A 47 7.97 13.48 -11.99
C ALA A 47 7.49 14.95 -12.18
N GLY A 48 8.40 15.91 -12.02
CA GLY A 48 8.14 17.34 -12.24
C GLY A 48 7.51 18.09 -11.06
N GLN A 49 7.15 17.44 -9.97
CA GLN A 49 6.61 18.06 -8.74
C GLN A 49 7.48 17.71 -7.53
N ARG A 50 7.43 18.53 -6.47
CA ARG A 50 8.16 18.18 -5.24
C ARG A 50 7.54 16.96 -4.57
N VAL A 51 8.38 16.14 -3.93
CA VAL A 51 7.93 14.95 -3.17
C VAL A 51 6.77 15.28 -2.21
N ILE A 52 6.87 16.37 -1.48
CA ILE A 52 5.81 16.80 -0.54
C ILE A 52 4.51 17.19 -1.24
N ASP A 53 4.57 17.72 -2.45
CA ASP A 53 3.37 18.14 -3.20
C ASP A 53 2.56 16.93 -3.69
N HIS A 54 3.23 15.83 -4.06
CA HIS A 54 2.56 14.54 -4.31
C HIS A 54 1.85 14.04 -3.05
N THR A 55 2.51 14.12 -1.90
CA THR A 55 1.90 13.74 -0.60
C THR A 55 0.64 14.57 -0.34
N LEU A 56 0.74 15.89 -0.45
CA LEU A 56 -0.39 16.79 -0.21
C LEU A 56 -1.54 16.56 -1.17
N ALA A 57 -1.26 16.26 -2.45
CA ALA A 57 -2.29 16.01 -3.45
C ALA A 57 -3.21 14.85 -3.04
N ALA A 58 -2.66 13.77 -2.45
CA ALA A 58 -3.45 12.63 -1.99
C ALA A 58 -4.41 12.99 -0.85
N PHE A 59 -3.98 13.82 0.11
CA PHE A 59 -4.84 14.28 1.20
C PHE A 59 -5.86 15.32 0.70
N LEU A 60 -5.47 16.26 -0.14
CA LEU A 60 -6.34 17.32 -0.66
C LEU A 60 -7.41 16.80 -1.64
N ALA A 61 -7.24 15.59 -2.19
CA ALA A 61 -8.26 14.91 -2.97
C ALA A 61 -9.48 14.50 -2.14
N LEU A 62 -9.34 14.38 -0.82
CA LEU A 62 -10.43 14.00 0.08
C LEU A 62 -11.16 15.23 0.62
N PRO A 63 -12.51 15.24 0.63
CA PRO A 63 -13.29 16.43 0.93
C PRO A 63 -13.49 16.72 2.43
N HIS A 64 -13.06 15.87 3.33
CA HIS A 64 -13.52 15.84 4.74
C HIS A 64 -12.55 16.47 5.76
N TRP A 65 -11.56 17.24 5.30
CA TRP A 65 -10.58 17.83 6.22
C TRP A 65 -11.10 19.11 6.89
N ALA A 66 -10.98 19.18 8.22
CA ALA A 66 -11.12 20.42 8.97
C ALA A 66 -9.88 21.31 8.82
N GLY A 67 -8.73 20.72 8.47
CA GLY A 67 -7.50 21.43 8.18
C GLY A 67 -6.38 20.50 7.76
N VAL A 68 -5.50 20.98 6.89
CA VAL A 68 -4.25 20.31 6.47
C VAL A 68 -3.09 21.23 6.82
N ALA A 69 -2.11 20.73 7.57
CA ALA A 69 -0.95 21.48 7.99
C ALA A 69 0.35 20.76 7.63
N VAL A 70 1.38 21.52 7.28
CA VAL A 70 2.75 21.06 7.07
C VAL A 70 3.64 21.69 8.13
N VAL A 71 4.40 20.87 8.86
CA VAL A 71 5.41 21.35 9.81
C VAL A 71 6.78 21.25 9.16
N VAL A 72 7.40 22.39 8.94
CA VAL A 72 8.74 22.55 8.36
C VAL A 72 9.76 22.95 9.43
N ALA A 73 11.05 22.90 9.11
CA ALA A 73 12.10 23.31 10.02
C ALA A 73 11.98 24.81 10.38
N PRO A 74 12.39 25.21 11.59
CA PRO A 74 12.52 26.63 11.91
C PRO A 74 13.45 27.32 10.91
N GLY A 75 13.02 28.48 10.40
CA GLY A 75 13.78 29.22 9.37
C GLY A 75 13.64 28.69 7.94
N ASP A 76 12.89 27.63 7.71
CA ASP A 76 12.54 27.17 6.36
C ASP A 76 11.45 28.08 5.77
N ALA A 77 11.88 29.19 5.16
CA ALA A 77 10.99 30.10 4.44
C ALA A 77 10.84 29.74 2.94
N ALA A 78 11.56 28.70 2.48
CA ALA A 78 11.58 28.34 1.06
C ALA A 78 10.34 27.53 0.65
N TYR A 79 9.69 26.85 1.58
CA TYR A 79 8.51 26.07 1.26
C TYR A 79 7.24 26.92 1.33
N GLN A 80 6.56 26.99 0.19
CA GLN A 80 5.21 27.53 0.09
C GLN A 80 4.29 26.41 -0.41
N ALA A 81 3.18 26.21 0.28
CA ALA A 81 2.20 25.21 -0.13
C ALA A 81 1.56 25.59 -1.47
N PRO A 82 1.30 24.63 -2.36
CA PRO A 82 0.67 24.90 -3.66
C PRO A 82 -0.83 25.21 -3.55
N ASP A 83 -1.44 24.97 -2.39
CA ASP A 83 -2.88 25.10 -2.15
C ASP A 83 -3.15 25.93 -0.89
N ALA A 84 -4.04 26.93 -1.00
CA ALA A 84 -4.41 27.83 0.10
C ALA A 84 -5.10 27.12 1.30
N ARG A 85 -5.59 25.89 1.12
CA ARG A 85 -6.14 25.06 2.20
C ARG A 85 -5.07 24.52 3.15
N VAL A 86 -3.80 24.59 2.77
CA VAL A 86 -2.67 24.05 3.53
C VAL A 86 -2.00 25.16 4.34
N ARG A 87 -1.88 24.97 5.63
CA ARG A 87 -1.08 25.83 6.52
C ARG A 87 0.34 25.30 6.64
N VAL A 88 1.32 26.20 6.59
CA VAL A 88 2.73 25.87 6.80
C VAL A 88 3.19 26.46 8.11
N TRP A 89 3.72 25.61 9.01
CA TRP A 89 4.22 26.04 10.31
C TRP A 89 5.71 25.74 10.46
N PRO A 90 6.57 26.78 10.60
CA PRO A 90 8.02 26.61 10.76
C PRO A 90 8.38 26.32 12.23
N VAL A 91 7.79 25.27 12.79
CA VAL A 91 7.93 24.88 14.20
C VAL A 91 8.54 23.48 14.38
N GLY A 92 9.21 22.96 13.37
CA GLY A 92 9.88 21.67 13.45
C GLY A 92 10.87 21.57 14.60
N GLY A 93 10.95 20.41 15.25
CA GLY A 93 11.85 20.12 16.36
C GLY A 93 13.12 19.38 15.93
N ALA A 94 14.02 19.17 16.88
CA ALA A 94 15.28 18.45 16.66
C ALA A 94 15.08 16.97 16.29
N VAL A 95 13.98 16.37 16.76
CA VAL A 95 13.57 15.00 16.42
C VAL A 95 12.14 14.99 15.88
N ARG A 96 11.76 13.88 15.19
CA ARG A 96 10.44 13.74 14.56
C ARG A 96 9.30 13.86 15.58
N ALA A 97 9.43 13.24 16.74
CA ALA A 97 8.42 13.32 17.81
C ALA A 97 8.20 14.75 18.30
N GLN A 98 9.26 15.56 18.44
CA GLN A 98 9.15 16.97 18.80
C GLN A 98 8.44 17.77 17.67
N THR A 99 8.74 17.46 16.40
CA THR A 99 8.07 18.09 15.25
C THR A 99 6.57 17.83 15.28
N VAL A 100 6.16 16.59 15.58
CA VAL A 100 4.75 16.22 15.73
C VAL A 100 4.11 16.95 16.89
N LEU A 101 4.73 16.92 18.07
CA LEU A 101 4.20 17.60 19.27
C LEU A 101 3.98 19.11 19.01
N ASN A 102 4.97 19.78 18.42
CA ASN A 102 4.85 21.21 18.07
C ASN A 102 3.69 21.44 17.10
N GLY A 103 3.52 20.56 16.10
CA GLY A 103 2.40 20.62 15.17
C GLY A 103 1.03 20.44 15.83
N LEU A 104 0.93 19.47 16.77
CA LEU A 104 -0.31 19.27 17.55
C LEU A 104 -0.66 20.47 18.41
N GLN A 105 0.33 21.12 19.03
CA GLN A 105 0.15 22.35 19.80
C GLN A 105 -0.34 23.50 18.88
N GLN A 106 0.18 23.62 17.66
CA GLN A 106 -0.32 24.59 16.68
C GLN A 106 -1.76 24.28 16.24
N LEU A 107 -2.12 22.99 16.05
CA LEU A 107 -3.52 22.60 15.76
C LEU A 107 -4.45 23.00 16.90
N ALA A 108 -4.07 22.72 18.16
CA ALA A 108 -4.85 23.11 19.32
C ALA A 108 -4.99 24.65 19.43
N ALA A 109 -3.90 25.40 19.24
CA ALA A 109 -3.93 26.88 19.21
C ALA A 109 -4.80 27.43 18.07
N ALA A 110 -4.92 26.70 16.95
CA ALA A 110 -5.79 27.03 15.83
C ALA A 110 -7.26 26.60 16.02
N GLY A 111 -7.64 26.05 17.20
CA GLY A 111 -9.01 25.71 17.56
C GLY A 111 -9.40 24.23 17.31
N ALA A 112 -8.44 23.35 17.11
CA ALA A 112 -8.68 21.90 17.16
C ALA A 112 -8.86 21.44 18.63
N ARG A 113 -9.83 20.53 18.86
CA ARG A 113 -10.19 20.04 20.19
C ARG A 113 -9.46 18.73 20.48
N ASP A 114 -9.29 18.38 21.73
CA ASP A 114 -8.69 17.11 22.16
C ASP A 114 -9.44 15.88 21.62
N ALA A 115 -10.74 15.99 21.44
CA ALA A 115 -11.59 14.94 20.84
C ALA A 115 -11.51 14.85 19.32
N ASP A 116 -10.89 15.81 18.63
CA ASP A 116 -10.75 15.77 17.19
C ASP A 116 -9.68 14.74 16.77
N TRP A 117 -9.81 14.20 15.59
CA TRP A 117 -8.85 13.25 15.00
C TRP A 117 -7.71 13.98 14.31
N VAL A 118 -6.51 13.45 14.41
CA VAL A 118 -5.36 13.91 13.65
C VAL A 118 -4.70 12.71 12.94
N LEU A 119 -4.44 12.86 11.64
CA LEU A 119 -3.62 11.96 10.86
C LEU A 119 -2.23 12.57 10.72
N VAL A 120 -1.23 11.90 11.27
CA VAL A 120 0.18 12.30 11.11
C VAL A 120 0.80 11.51 9.97
N HIS A 121 1.42 12.22 9.04
CA HIS A 121 2.01 11.60 7.85
C HIS A 121 3.39 12.16 7.52
N ASP A 122 4.28 11.30 7.01
CA ASP A 122 5.62 11.70 6.57
C ASP A 122 5.56 12.28 5.15
N ALA A 123 6.07 13.50 4.94
CA ALA A 123 6.17 14.13 3.61
C ALA A 123 6.88 13.26 2.55
N ALA A 124 7.75 12.34 2.98
CA ALA A 124 8.51 11.46 2.10
C ALA A 124 7.81 10.14 1.74
N ARG A 125 6.54 9.94 2.12
CA ARG A 125 5.68 8.83 1.66
C ARG A 125 4.70 9.32 0.59
N CYS A 126 5.24 9.87 -0.46
CA CYS A 126 4.51 10.60 -1.50
C CYS A 126 3.65 9.73 -2.42
N LEU A 127 3.71 8.42 -2.27
CA LEU A 127 2.91 7.47 -3.05
C LEU A 127 1.67 6.99 -2.28
N ILE A 128 1.33 7.59 -1.14
CA ILE A 128 0.07 7.34 -0.46
C ILE A 128 -1.12 7.62 -1.39
N GLU A 129 -2.16 6.81 -1.31
CA GLU A 129 -3.35 6.95 -2.13
C GLU A 129 -4.57 7.34 -1.27
N PRO A 130 -5.52 8.12 -1.80
CA PRO A 130 -6.75 8.50 -1.08
C PRO A 130 -7.48 7.29 -0.48
N ALA A 131 -7.60 6.19 -1.21
CA ALA A 131 -8.26 4.97 -0.74
C ALA A 131 -7.61 4.34 0.51
N GLN A 132 -6.30 4.47 0.68
CA GLN A 132 -5.60 3.99 1.88
C GLN A 132 -5.89 4.91 3.07
N ILE A 133 -5.97 6.22 2.85
CA ILE A 133 -6.32 7.22 3.86
C ILE A 133 -7.76 6.99 4.34
N GLU A 134 -8.71 6.81 3.41
CA GLU A 134 -10.11 6.53 3.71
C GLU A 134 -10.27 5.23 4.50
N ARG A 135 -9.54 4.17 4.13
CA ARG A 135 -9.53 2.90 4.86
C ARG A 135 -9.09 3.07 6.32
N LEU A 136 -8.02 3.84 6.55
CA LEU A 136 -7.57 4.14 7.91
C LEU A 136 -8.62 4.93 8.69
N ILE A 137 -9.21 5.95 8.09
CA ILE A 137 -10.26 6.76 8.71
C ILE A 137 -11.45 5.86 9.07
N ALA A 138 -11.93 5.04 8.15
CA ALA A 138 -13.07 4.16 8.37
C ALA A 138 -12.82 3.17 9.52
N ALA A 139 -11.61 2.59 9.60
CA ALA A 139 -11.23 1.67 10.66
C ALA A 139 -11.14 2.34 12.04
N CYS A 140 -10.60 3.57 12.09
CA CYS A 140 -10.31 4.26 13.35
C CYS A 140 -11.46 5.12 13.87
N TRP A 141 -12.44 5.50 13.03
CA TRP A 141 -13.44 6.53 13.37
C TRP A 141 -14.21 6.25 14.66
N LEU A 142 -14.60 4.99 14.88
CA LEU A 142 -15.31 4.52 16.07
C LEU A 142 -14.41 3.80 17.06
N ASP A 143 -13.12 3.64 16.77
CA ASP A 143 -12.18 3.00 17.67
C ASP A 143 -11.80 3.95 18.82
N PRO A 144 -11.71 3.47 20.06
CA PRO A 144 -11.37 4.32 21.21
C PRO A 144 -9.92 4.80 21.22
N VAL A 145 -9.02 4.12 20.52
CA VAL A 145 -7.58 4.40 20.51
C VAL A 145 -7.15 5.08 19.20
N GLY A 146 -7.52 4.50 18.06
CA GLY A 146 -7.03 4.82 16.74
C GLY A 146 -6.06 3.78 16.21
N GLY A 147 -5.28 4.09 15.16
CA GLY A 147 -4.43 3.10 14.51
C GLY A 147 -3.49 3.68 13.46
N LEU A 148 -2.84 2.78 12.75
CA LEU A 148 -1.86 3.11 11.74
C LEU A 148 -1.99 2.21 10.52
N LEU A 149 -1.55 2.70 9.36
CA LEU A 149 -1.29 1.82 8.23
C LEU A 149 -0.06 0.96 8.51
N ALA A 150 -0.14 -0.33 8.22
CA ALA A 150 0.96 -1.25 8.43
C ALA A 150 0.93 -2.41 7.43
N LEU A 151 2.07 -3.07 7.23
CA LEU A 151 2.21 -4.27 6.41
C LEU A 151 2.77 -5.42 7.25
N PRO A 152 2.24 -6.64 7.12
CA PRO A 152 2.92 -7.82 7.65
C PRO A 152 4.35 -7.90 7.12
N LEU A 153 5.30 -8.26 7.96
CA LEU A 153 6.70 -8.39 7.55
C LEU A 153 6.87 -9.59 6.59
N PRO A 154 7.20 -9.37 5.30
CA PRO A 154 7.26 -10.47 4.32
C PRO A 154 8.53 -11.29 4.41
N ASP A 155 9.66 -10.66 4.80
CA ASP A 155 10.99 -11.26 4.78
C ASP A 155 11.44 -11.77 6.16
N THR A 156 12.45 -12.65 6.16
CA THR A 156 13.08 -13.13 7.40
C THR A 156 13.78 -11.98 8.11
N LEU A 157 13.40 -11.70 9.36
CA LEU A 157 13.99 -10.65 10.19
C LEU A 157 15.29 -11.13 10.84
N LYS A 158 16.38 -10.38 10.62
CA LYS A 158 17.69 -10.63 11.23
C LYS A 158 18.05 -9.52 12.20
N ALA A 159 18.46 -9.88 13.40
CA ALA A 159 19.14 -8.96 14.31
C ALA A 159 20.64 -8.95 13.98
N ALA A 160 21.23 -7.75 13.93
CA ALA A 160 22.67 -7.61 13.79
C ALA A 160 23.37 -7.64 15.16
N VAL A 161 24.63 -8.09 15.20
CA VAL A 161 25.49 -7.93 16.36
C VAL A 161 25.61 -6.43 16.64
N PRO A 162 25.28 -5.93 17.85
CA PRO A 162 25.42 -4.53 18.18
C PRO A 162 26.87 -4.04 18.01
N THR A 163 27.04 -2.85 17.47
CA THR A 163 28.35 -2.18 17.53
C THR A 163 28.70 -1.81 18.97
N PRO A 164 29.97 -1.62 19.32
CA PRO A 164 30.36 -1.22 20.68
C PRO A 164 29.61 0.04 21.18
N ALA A 165 29.38 1.02 20.32
CA ALA A 165 28.59 2.21 20.64
C ALA A 165 27.12 1.92 20.92
N GLN A 166 26.52 0.97 20.17
CA GLN A 166 25.13 0.53 20.40
C GLN A 166 25.02 -0.34 21.67
N ALA A 167 26.01 -1.20 21.94
CA ALA A 167 26.06 -2.00 23.15
C ALA A 167 26.14 -1.12 24.42
N ALA A 168 26.99 -0.08 24.40
CA ALA A 168 27.08 0.90 25.48
C ALA A 168 25.78 1.66 25.70
N ALA A 169 25.06 2.05 24.64
CA ALA A 169 23.76 2.71 24.71
C ALA A 169 22.64 1.81 25.26
N LEU A 170 22.77 0.48 25.14
CA LEU A 170 21.83 -0.52 25.63
C LEU A 170 22.15 -0.99 27.07
N GLY A 171 23.19 -0.43 27.72
CA GLY A 171 23.58 -0.78 29.09
C GLY A 171 24.20 -2.19 29.21
N ALA A 172 24.69 -2.77 28.12
CA ALA A 172 25.42 -4.03 28.15
C ALA A 172 26.77 -3.82 28.85
N PRO A 173 27.24 -4.75 29.74
CA PRO A 173 28.54 -4.66 30.38
C PRO A 173 29.65 -4.62 29.31
N GLU A 174 30.56 -3.66 29.45
CA GLU A 174 31.73 -3.55 28.56
C GLU A 174 32.50 -4.89 28.54
N ALA A 175 32.74 -5.41 27.35
CA ALA A 175 33.72 -6.47 27.18
C ALA A 175 35.09 -5.97 27.62
N PRO A 176 35.92 -6.80 28.30
CA PRO A 176 37.22 -6.36 28.84
C PRO A 176 38.06 -5.76 27.74
N ALA A 177 38.47 -4.51 27.96
CA ALA A 177 39.29 -3.74 27.05
C ALA A 177 40.64 -4.46 26.83
N SER A 178 40.91 -4.90 25.62
CA SER A 178 42.26 -5.25 25.20
C SER A 178 43.08 -3.96 25.22
N THR A 179 44.24 -4.02 25.90
CA THR A 179 45.23 -2.98 26.17
C THR A 179 45.45 -2.02 24.98
N PRO A 180 45.50 -0.70 25.19
CA PRO A 180 45.76 0.23 24.10
C PRO A 180 47.25 0.18 23.70
N VAL A 181 47.53 -0.34 22.52
CA VAL A 181 48.79 -0.07 21.83
C VAL A 181 48.68 1.34 21.26
N GLN A 182 49.62 2.21 21.66
CA GLN A 182 49.74 3.58 21.19
C GLN A 182 49.81 3.60 19.66
N ALA A 183 48.77 4.06 18.99
CA ALA A 183 48.79 4.33 17.55
C ALA A 183 49.04 5.81 17.34
N GLN A 184 50.23 6.12 16.81
CA GLN A 184 50.60 7.42 16.26
C GLN A 184 49.65 7.77 15.09
N ALA A 185 49.16 9.00 15.12
CA ALA A 185 48.31 9.56 14.08
C ALA A 185 49.07 9.66 12.75
N GLN A 186 48.80 8.73 11.84
CA GLN A 186 49.01 8.91 10.40
C GLN A 186 47.63 8.89 9.73
N ALA A 187 47.35 9.94 8.96
CA ALA A 187 46.12 10.04 8.15
C ALA A 187 46.16 8.95 7.06
N GLN A 188 45.62 7.78 7.40
CA GLN A 188 45.32 6.72 6.43
C GLN A 188 43.85 6.85 6.02
N ALA A 189 43.60 6.64 4.72
CA ALA A 189 42.25 6.57 4.18
C ALA A 189 41.38 5.64 5.05
N ALA A 190 40.22 6.13 5.50
CA ALA A 190 39.35 5.41 6.39
C ALA A 190 39.01 4.05 5.76
N GLU A 191 39.40 2.96 6.41
CA GLU A 191 38.97 1.62 6.03
C GLU A 191 37.43 1.56 6.08
N PRO A 192 36.78 0.92 5.10
CA PRO A 192 35.32 0.78 5.13
C PRO A 192 34.93 0.07 6.43
N ALA A 193 33.93 0.63 7.13
CA ALA A 193 33.42 0.05 8.37
C ALA A 193 33.08 -1.44 8.16
N PRO A 194 33.45 -2.32 9.10
CA PRO A 194 33.24 -3.75 8.95
C PRO A 194 31.75 -4.04 8.77
N MET A 195 31.44 -4.92 7.81
CA MET A 195 30.06 -5.33 7.54
C MET A 195 29.42 -5.97 8.79
N PRO A 196 28.18 -5.58 9.15
CA PRO A 196 27.53 -6.15 10.32
C PRO A 196 27.29 -7.65 10.15
N ARG A 197 27.42 -8.41 11.25
CA ARG A 197 27.17 -9.85 11.30
C ARG A 197 25.81 -10.13 11.93
N VAL A 198 25.17 -11.22 11.52
CA VAL A 198 23.91 -11.68 12.10
C VAL A 198 24.13 -12.16 13.53
N ALA A 199 23.40 -11.58 14.48
CA ALA A 199 23.34 -12.06 15.87
C ALA A 199 22.26 -13.13 16.05
N ALA A 200 21.07 -12.91 15.47
CA ALA A 200 19.93 -13.82 15.59
C ALA A 200 18.97 -13.70 14.40
N THR A 201 18.17 -14.76 14.21
CA THR A 201 16.96 -14.71 13.39
C THR A 201 15.78 -14.50 14.32
N LEU A 202 14.97 -13.48 14.06
CA LEU A 202 13.80 -13.13 14.87
C LEU A 202 12.53 -13.75 14.24
N GLU A 203 11.59 -14.17 15.08
CA GLU A 203 10.25 -14.57 14.64
C GLU A 203 9.53 -13.41 13.98
N ARG A 204 8.92 -13.65 12.83
CA ARG A 204 8.26 -12.60 12.02
C ARG A 204 6.74 -12.71 11.96
N ALA A 205 6.17 -13.83 12.42
CA ALA A 205 4.75 -14.14 12.22
C ALA A 205 3.80 -13.08 12.77
N ASP A 206 4.23 -12.34 13.80
CA ASP A 206 3.47 -11.29 14.47
C ASP A 206 4.08 -9.88 14.26
N LYS A 207 5.01 -9.72 13.32
CA LYS A 207 5.70 -8.45 13.08
C LYS A 207 5.10 -7.71 11.89
N TRP A 208 4.94 -6.41 12.08
CA TRP A 208 4.39 -5.51 11.08
C TRP A 208 5.35 -4.35 10.81
N LEU A 209 5.40 -3.90 9.58
CA LEU A 209 6.12 -2.69 9.17
C LEU A 209 5.17 -1.51 9.28
N ALA A 210 5.39 -0.65 10.29
CA ALA A 210 4.60 0.55 10.50
C ALA A 210 4.76 1.53 9.32
N GLN A 211 3.64 2.03 8.86
CA GLN A 211 3.57 3.10 7.86
C GLN A 211 2.88 4.33 8.44
N THR A 212 2.85 5.41 7.68
CA THR A 212 1.98 6.55 7.91
C THR A 212 1.02 6.70 6.73
N PRO A 213 -0.18 7.31 6.93
CA PRO A 213 -0.62 8.05 8.12
C PRO A 213 -0.89 7.14 9.32
N GLN A 214 -0.75 7.77 10.51
CA GLN A 214 -1.18 7.22 11.79
C GLN A 214 -2.25 8.16 12.36
N MET A 215 -3.37 7.61 12.82
CA MET A 215 -4.57 8.36 13.20
C MET A 215 -4.91 8.17 14.67
N PHE A 216 -4.92 9.27 15.42
CA PHE A 216 -5.20 9.28 16.85
C PHE A 216 -6.02 10.51 17.24
N ARG A 217 -6.67 10.48 18.44
CA ARG A 217 -7.25 11.67 19.02
C ARG A 217 -6.14 12.68 19.36
N LEU A 218 -6.36 13.95 19.02
CA LEU A 218 -5.37 15.01 19.20
C LEU A 218 -4.90 15.10 20.65
N GLY A 219 -5.82 15.10 21.61
CA GLY A 219 -5.49 15.19 23.05
C GLY A 219 -4.71 13.98 23.54
N ALA A 220 -5.10 12.76 23.12
CA ALA A 220 -4.41 11.53 23.51
C ALA A 220 -2.97 11.49 22.98
N LEU A 221 -2.79 11.80 21.69
CA LEU A 221 -1.45 11.80 21.08
C LEU A 221 -0.57 12.91 21.67
N ARG A 222 -1.13 14.11 21.88
CA ARG A 222 -0.41 15.21 22.52
C ARG A 222 0.07 14.83 23.92
N ALA A 223 -0.81 14.32 24.77
CA ALA A 223 -0.47 13.91 26.14
C ALA A 223 0.59 12.79 26.14
N ALA A 224 0.46 11.79 25.26
CA ALA A 224 1.44 10.72 25.12
C ALA A 224 2.84 11.25 24.75
N LEU A 225 2.92 12.20 23.82
CA LEU A 225 4.21 12.81 23.44
C LEU A 225 4.77 13.74 24.53
N GLU A 226 3.93 14.55 25.17
CA GLU A 226 4.33 15.44 26.28
C GLU A 226 4.95 14.65 27.44
N ALA A 227 4.42 13.48 27.78
CA ALA A 227 4.96 12.60 28.81
C ALA A 227 6.42 12.15 28.56
N HIS A 228 6.87 12.16 27.28
CA HIS A 228 8.22 11.74 26.89
C HIS A 228 9.15 12.89 26.53
N GLN A 229 8.70 14.14 26.60
CA GLN A 229 9.50 15.32 26.27
C GLN A 229 10.74 15.44 27.17
N GLY A 230 10.58 15.20 28.49
CA GLY A 230 11.67 15.26 29.45
C GLY A 230 12.79 14.25 29.23
N SER A 231 12.50 13.12 28.55
CA SER A 231 13.48 12.10 28.15
C SER A 231 14.09 12.36 26.75
N GLY A 232 13.78 13.49 26.12
CA GLY A 232 14.15 13.75 24.73
C GLY A 232 13.51 12.78 23.73
N PHE A 233 12.33 12.22 24.09
CA PHE A 233 11.58 11.21 23.31
C PHE A 233 12.32 9.87 23.15
N ALA A 234 13.14 9.48 24.12
CA ALA A 234 13.86 8.21 24.09
C ALA A 234 12.89 7.04 23.90
N GLY A 235 13.12 6.22 22.85
CA GLY A 235 12.31 5.05 22.50
C GLY A 235 10.96 5.37 21.84
N ILE A 236 10.69 6.62 21.47
CA ILE A 236 9.55 6.99 20.63
C ILE A 236 10.04 7.03 19.19
N THR A 237 9.53 6.11 18.35
CA THR A 237 9.92 5.98 16.95
C THR A 237 8.87 6.57 15.99
N ASP A 238 7.60 6.52 16.41
CA ASP A 238 6.43 7.01 15.69
C ASP A 238 5.29 7.36 16.67
N GLU A 239 4.12 7.76 16.17
CA GLU A 239 2.96 8.13 17.00
C GLU A 239 2.41 6.92 17.74
N ALA A 240 2.34 5.75 17.06
CA ALA A 240 1.85 4.52 17.67
C ALA A 240 2.69 4.14 18.91
N SER A 241 4.02 4.21 18.81
CA SER A 241 4.90 3.89 19.94
C SER A 241 4.71 4.82 21.15
N ALA A 242 4.32 6.08 20.95
CA ALA A 242 3.96 6.98 22.05
C ALA A 242 2.64 6.55 22.72
N ILE A 243 1.65 6.19 21.93
CA ILE A 243 0.34 5.70 22.40
C ILE A 243 0.48 4.34 23.11
N GLU A 244 1.27 3.41 22.57
CA GLU A 244 1.57 2.11 23.18
C GLU A 244 2.18 2.27 24.58
N ARG A 245 3.07 3.25 24.78
CA ARG A 245 3.66 3.55 26.09
C ARG A 245 2.65 4.09 27.12
N SER A 246 1.51 4.58 26.68
CA SER A 246 0.39 4.90 27.58
C SER A 246 -0.47 3.67 27.96
N GLY A 247 -0.11 2.48 27.48
CA GLY A 247 -0.82 1.22 27.72
C GLY A 247 -1.95 0.94 26.71
N ALA A 248 -2.16 1.78 25.71
CA ALA A 248 -3.17 1.56 24.68
C ALA A 248 -2.64 0.68 23.53
N GLN A 249 -3.54 0.10 22.76
CA GLN A 249 -3.23 -0.82 21.65
C GLN A 249 -3.82 -0.27 20.33
N PRO A 250 -3.00 0.41 19.50
CA PRO A 250 -3.44 0.92 18.20
C PRO A 250 -3.83 -0.19 17.21
N LEU A 251 -4.81 0.09 16.35
CA LEU A 251 -5.18 -0.80 15.25
C LEU A 251 -4.09 -0.89 14.18
N LEU A 252 -3.79 -2.09 13.70
CA LEU A 252 -2.96 -2.33 12.51
C LEU A 252 -3.89 -2.43 11.28
N VAL A 253 -3.98 -1.37 10.50
CA VAL A 253 -4.81 -1.29 9.30
C VAL A 253 -3.97 -1.63 8.07
N PRO A 254 -4.41 -2.54 7.17
CA PRO A 254 -3.64 -2.92 6.00
C PRO A 254 -3.25 -1.72 5.12
N GLY A 255 -1.95 -1.50 4.99
CA GLY A 255 -1.33 -0.49 4.13
C GLY A 255 -1.04 -1.01 2.72
N SER A 256 -0.04 -0.43 2.06
CA SER A 256 0.41 -0.85 0.74
C SER A 256 1.94 -0.80 0.63
N ALA A 257 2.53 -1.74 -0.11
CA ALA A 257 3.95 -1.71 -0.42
C ALA A 257 4.34 -0.46 -1.23
N SER A 258 3.41 0.09 -2.04
CA SER A 258 3.62 1.35 -2.76
C SER A 258 3.75 2.57 -1.83
N ASN A 259 3.22 2.51 -0.60
CA ASN A 259 3.34 3.59 0.40
C ASN A 259 4.69 3.53 1.15
N PHE A 260 5.78 3.24 0.43
CA PHE A 260 7.11 3.26 1.04
C PHE A 260 7.62 4.69 1.27
N LYS A 261 8.57 4.82 2.16
CA LYS A 261 9.22 6.10 2.49
C LYS A 261 10.46 6.27 1.63
N ILE A 262 10.53 7.32 0.82
CA ILE A 262 11.77 7.69 0.13
C ILE A 262 12.86 7.93 1.19
N THR A 263 13.87 7.06 1.20
CA THR A 263 14.94 7.05 2.20
C THR A 263 16.32 7.10 1.56
N TYR A 264 16.48 6.49 0.38
CA TYR A 264 17.72 6.40 -0.38
C TYR A 264 17.52 6.95 -1.80
N PRO A 265 18.60 7.34 -2.50
CA PRO A 265 18.51 7.83 -3.88
C PRO A 265 17.81 6.87 -4.85
N ALA A 266 18.00 5.57 -4.68
CA ALA A 266 17.35 4.55 -5.52
C ALA A 266 15.80 4.55 -5.41
N ASP A 267 15.25 5.00 -4.28
CA ASP A 267 13.81 5.03 -4.05
C ASP A 267 13.11 6.03 -4.99
N PHE A 268 13.82 7.06 -5.46
CA PHE A 268 13.26 8.02 -6.42
C PHE A 268 12.91 7.36 -7.75
N ALA A 269 13.81 6.53 -8.30
CA ALA A 269 13.54 5.84 -9.57
C ALA A 269 12.33 4.91 -9.46
N LEU A 270 12.19 4.20 -8.34
CA LEU A 270 11.03 3.37 -8.08
C LEU A 270 9.74 4.21 -7.95
N ALA A 271 9.82 5.33 -7.23
CA ALA A 271 8.68 6.23 -7.07
C ALA A 271 8.25 6.86 -8.41
N GLU A 272 9.18 7.27 -9.25
CA GLU A 272 8.90 7.78 -10.61
C GLU A 272 8.19 6.74 -11.48
N ALA A 273 8.67 5.50 -11.47
CA ALA A 273 8.06 4.40 -12.23
C ALA A 273 6.61 4.15 -11.78
N LEU A 274 6.34 4.14 -10.47
CA LEU A 274 4.98 3.95 -9.93
C LEU A 274 4.07 5.14 -10.24
N LEU A 275 4.56 6.38 -10.18
CA LEU A 275 3.77 7.56 -10.57
C LEU A 275 3.45 7.54 -12.06
N ALA A 276 4.40 7.19 -12.91
CA ALA A 276 4.17 7.07 -14.36
C ALA A 276 3.10 6.01 -14.65
N GLN A 277 3.15 4.87 -13.96
CA GLN A 277 2.14 3.82 -14.08
C GLN A 277 0.74 4.31 -13.67
N ARG A 278 0.62 5.07 -12.58
CA ARG A 278 -0.66 5.64 -12.12
C ARG A 278 -1.23 6.66 -13.11
N GLN A 279 -0.38 7.49 -13.71
CA GLN A 279 -0.80 8.46 -14.72
C GLN A 279 -1.22 7.80 -16.05
N ALA A 280 -0.65 6.65 -16.37
CA ALA A 280 -1.01 5.88 -17.55
C ALA A 280 -2.31 5.06 -17.37
N ALA A 281 -2.76 4.84 -16.12
CA ALA A 281 -4.03 4.17 -15.85
C ALA A 281 -5.19 5.11 -16.21
N PRO A 282 -6.22 4.68 -16.99
CA PRO A 282 -7.41 5.48 -17.23
C PRO A 282 -8.08 5.79 -15.88
N ALA A 283 -8.58 7.03 -15.74
CA ALA A 283 -9.32 7.44 -14.55
C ALA A 283 -10.46 6.44 -14.26
N PRO A 284 -10.69 6.02 -13.02
CA PRO A 284 -11.81 5.17 -12.69
C PRO A 284 -13.09 5.88 -13.14
N CYS A 285 -13.88 5.19 -13.99
CA CYS A 285 -15.17 5.67 -14.40
C CYS A 285 -16.01 5.87 -13.13
N ALA A 286 -16.45 7.10 -12.87
CA ALA A 286 -17.33 7.39 -11.74
C ALA A 286 -18.57 6.46 -11.85
N PRO A 287 -19.03 5.85 -10.75
CA PRO A 287 -20.21 5.01 -10.80
C PRO A 287 -21.39 5.89 -11.28
N ALA A 288 -22.02 5.48 -12.37
CA ALA A 288 -23.24 6.10 -12.86
C ALA A 288 -24.29 6.03 -11.72
N ASN A 289 -24.75 7.19 -11.29
CA ASN A 289 -25.80 7.30 -10.26
C ASN A 289 -27.12 6.71 -10.82
N PRO A 290 -27.64 5.59 -10.30
CA PRO A 290 -28.82 4.94 -10.89
C PRO A 290 -30.16 5.54 -10.45
N LEU A 291 -30.19 6.73 -9.83
CA LEU A 291 -31.42 7.35 -9.30
C LEU A 291 -31.54 8.81 -9.70
N ALA A 292 -31.81 9.08 -11.00
CA ALA A 292 -32.50 10.27 -11.39
C ALA A 292 -33.86 9.86 -12.01
N PRO A 293 -35.01 10.31 -11.50
CA PRO A 293 -36.31 10.00 -12.09
C PRO A 293 -36.41 10.68 -13.46
N ALA A 294 -36.83 9.91 -14.47
CA ALA A 294 -37.10 10.43 -15.79
C ALA A 294 -38.22 11.47 -15.75
N ALA A 295 -37.93 12.68 -16.20
CA ALA A 295 -38.94 13.70 -16.46
C ALA A 295 -39.69 13.37 -17.78
N PRO A 296 -41.00 13.65 -17.87
CA PRO A 296 -41.81 13.31 -19.03
C PRO A 296 -41.44 14.19 -20.23
N SER A 297 -41.24 13.54 -21.38
CA SER A 297 -41.00 14.17 -22.67
C SER A 297 -42.25 14.80 -23.25
N THR A 298 -42.26 16.12 -23.48
CA THR A 298 -43.16 16.81 -24.38
C THR A 298 -42.57 16.90 -25.78
N PRO A 299 -43.33 16.74 -26.84
CA PRO A 299 -42.83 16.86 -28.21
C PRO A 299 -42.74 18.31 -28.64
N GLU A 300 -41.56 18.74 -29.10
CA GLU A 300 -41.37 20.08 -29.67
C GLU A 300 -41.03 19.96 -31.17
N ALA A 301 -41.62 20.88 -31.94
CA ALA A 301 -41.60 20.96 -33.39
C ALA A 301 -40.23 21.39 -33.96
N PRO A 302 -39.93 21.18 -35.25
CA PRO A 302 -38.61 21.36 -35.84
C PRO A 302 -38.27 22.85 -36.06
N ALA A 303 -37.16 23.32 -35.52
CA ALA A 303 -36.57 24.61 -35.79
C ALA A 303 -35.33 24.51 -36.70
N ALA A 304 -35.19 25.54 -37.51
CA ALA A 304 -34.31 25.68 -38.65
C ALA A 304 -32.80 25.45 -38.42
N MET A 305 -32.12 24.90 -39.39
CA MET A 305 -30.68 24.69 -39.49
C MET A 305 -29.91 26.02 -39.53
N ASN A 306 -28.99 26.24 -38.62
CA ASN A 306 -27.87 27.14 -38.74
C ASN A 306 -26.57 26.39 -39.07
N PRO A 307 -25.64 26.93 -39.86
CA PRO A 307 -24.46 26.19 -40.34
C PRO A 307 -23.46 26.02 -39.21
N VAL A 308 -23.11 24.75 -38.92
CA VAL A 308 -22.11 24.33 -37.92
C VAL A 308 -20.72 24.60 -38.51
N ASN A 309 -19.91 25.38 -37.79
CA ASN A 309 -18.47 25.47 -37.98
C ASN A 309 -17.86 24.08 -37.67
N PRO A 310 -16.95 23.56 -38.48
CA PRO A 310 -16.35 22.25 -38.20
C PRO A 310 -15.48 22.34 -36.92
N ALA A 311 -15.79 21.48 -35.99
CA ALA A 311 -14.95 21.26 -34.81
C ALA A 311 -13.55 20.83 -35.22
N PRO A 312 -12.47 21.21 -34.51
CA PRO A 312 -11.14 20.76 -34.79
C PRO A 312 -11.09 19.22 -34.68
N ALA A 313 -10.48 18.59 -35.68
CA ALA A 313 -10.29 17.14 -35.73
C ALA A 313 -9.61 16.66 -34.44
N PRO A 314 -10.02 15.50 -33.87
CA PRO A 314 -9.34 14.94 -32.72
C PRO A 314 -7.88 14.68 -33.11
N SER A 315 -6.96 15.27 -32.36
CA SER A 315 -5.54 14.99 -32.46
C SER A 315 -5.32 13.48 -32.35
N ALA A 316 -4.62 12.90 -33.32
CA ALA A 316 -4.25 11.49 -33.32
C ALA A 316 -3.62 11.12 -31.95
N PRO A 317 -3.98 9.96 -31.36
CA PRO A 317 -3.37 9.53 -30.12
C PRO A 317 -1.88 9.43 -30.35
N SER A 318 -1.09 10.14 -29.52
CA SER A 318 0.35 9.98 -29.47
C SER A 318 0.64 8.51 -29.19
N GLN A 319 1.26 7.83 -30.15
CA GLN A 319 1.73 6.45 -29.98
C GLN A 319 2.79 6.46 -28.87
N SER A 320 2.36 6.24 -27.62
CA SER A 320 3.30 5.85 -26.59
C SER A 320 3.85 4.48 -26.96
N LEU A 321 5.15 4.37 -27.11
CA LEU A 321 5.90 3.11 -27.19
C LEU A 321 5.84 2.35 -25.85
N GLY A 322 4.68 2.30 -25.21
CA GLY A 322 4.41 1.42 -24.08
C GLY A 322 4.31 0.00 -24.62
N LEU A 323 5.05 -0.94 -24.03
CA LEU A 323 5.05 -2.37 -24.37
C LEU A 323 3.66 -3.03 -24.26
N GLY A 324 2.62 -2.29 -23.90
CA GLY A 324 1.24 -2.80 -23.75
C GLY A 324 1.12 -3.92 -22.74
N LEU A 325 2.08 -4.03 -21.79
CA LEU A 325 2.11 -5.07 -20.79
C LEU A 325 1.12 -4.78 -19.67
N ARG A 326 0.47 -5.84 -19.16
CA ARG A 326 -0.46 -5.83 -18.02
C ARG A 326 -0.10 -6.96 -17.09
N ILE A 327 -0.13 -6.69 -15.79
CA ILE A 327 0.07 -7.70 -14.75
C ILE A 327 -1.21 -7.78 -13.93
N GLY A 328 -1.66 -9.00 -13.63
CA GLY A 328 -2.72 -9.26 -12.68
C GLY A 328 -2.29 -10.32 -11.69
N GLU A 329 -2.76 -10.19 -10.46
CA GLU A 329 -2.65 -11.17 -9.39
C GLU A 329 -4.03 -11.72 -9.10
N GLY A 330 -4.11 -13.03 -8.81
CA GLY A 330 -5.30 -13.68 -8.32
C GLY A 330 -4.96 -14.56 -7.12
N TRP A 331 -5.90 -14.64 -6.19
CA TRP A 331 -5.79 -15.40 -4.96
C TRP A 331 -7.13 -16.09 -4.66
N ASP A 332 -7.06 -17.34 -4.25
CA ASP A 332 -8.24 -18.08 -3.80
C ASP A 332 -7.89 -19.06 -2.69
N ILE A 333 -8.82 -19.34 -1.78
CA ILE A 333 -8.68 -20.29 -0.70
C ILE A 333 -10.00 -21.04 -0.48
N HIS A 334 -9.93 -22.37 -0.44
CA HIS A 334 -11.07 -23.23 -0.19
C HIS A 334 -10.84 -24.18 0.97
N ALA A 335 -11.89 -24.39 1.76
CA ALA A 335 -11.86 -25.38 2.83
C ALA A 335 -11.76 -26.81 2.27
N LEU A 336 -10.94 -27.65 2.92
CA LEU A 336 -10.77 -29.07 2.58
C LEU A 336 -11.75 -29.91 3.41
N VAL A 337 -12.71 -30.57 2.74
CA VAL A 337 -13.77 -31.34 3.41
C VAL A 337 -13.79 -32.79 2.93
N PRO A 338 -14.14 -33.77 3.81
CA PRO A 338 -14.24 -35.18 3.42
C PRO A 338 -15.31 -35.43 2.37
N GLY A 339 -15.10 -36.45 1.54
CA GLY A 339 -16.13 -36.97 0.63
C GLY A 339 -16.30 -36.19 -0.68
N ARG A 340 -15.53 -35.11 -0.91
CA ARG A 340 -15.47 -34.43 -2.21
C ARG A 340 -14.22 -34.84 -2.98
N PRO A 341 -14.23 -34.87 -4.32
CA PRO A 341 -13.02 -35.04 -5.11
C PRO A 341 -12.10 -33.83 -4.94
N LEU A 342 -10.79 -34.04 -4.87
CA LEU A 342 -9.82 -32.96 -4.92
C LEU A 342 -9.42 -32.71 -6.37
N ILE A 343 -9.79 -31.52 -6.88
CA ILE A 343 -9.43 -31.06 -8.22
C ILE A 343 -8.58 -29.81 -8.07
N LEU A 344 -7.41 -29.80 -8.71
CA LEU A 344 -6.49 -28.64 -8.73
C LEU A 344 -5.81 -28.54 -10.09
N GLY A 345 -5.88 -27.36 -10.70
CA GLY A 345 -5.35 -27.10 -12.04
C GLY A 345 -6.01 -27.99 -13.11
N GLY A 346 -7.29 -28.33 -12.91
CA GLY A 346 -8.05 -29.22 -13.77
C GLY A 346 -7.64 -30.70 -13.71
N ILE A 347 -6.90 -31.09 -12.63
CA ILE A 347 -6.42 -32.45 -12.44
C ILE A 347 -7.02 -33.05 -11.16
N HIS A 348 -7.63 -34.23 -11.29
CA HIS A 348 -8.11 -35.00 -10.14
C HIS A 348 -6.92 -35.61 -9.37
N ILE A 349 -6.86 -35.32 -8.07
CA ILE A 349 -5.80 -35.77 -7.18
C ILE A 349 -6.38 -36.74 -6.16
N PRO A 350 -5.90 -37.97 -6.07
CA PRO A 350 -6.36 -38.94 -5.06
C PRO A 350 -6.09 -38.43 -3.64
N HIS A 351 -7.19 -38.10 -2.92
CA HIS A 351 -7.16 -37.63 -1.54
C HIS A 351 -8.52 -37.89 -0.88
N PRO A 352 -8.59 -38.22 0.44
CA PRO A 352 -9.85 -38.48 1.12
C PRO A 352 -10.77 -37.26 1.26
N SER A 353 -10.23 -36.06 1.08
CA SER A 353 -10.94 -34.79 1.16
C SER A 353 -10.70 -33.97 -0.11
N GLY A 354 -11.71 -33.20 -0.52
CA GLY A 354 -11.64 -32.28 -1.62
C GLY A 354 -12.08 -30.87 -1.21
N LEU A 355 -11.99 -29.92 -2.12
CA LEU A 355 -12.30 -28.51 -1.84
C LEU A 355 -13.80 -28.25 -1.82
N LEU A 356 -14.23 -27.41 -0.89
CA LEU A 356 -15.62 -26.98 -0.75
C LEU A 356 -15.83 -25.69 -1.53
N GLY A 357 -16.76 -25.69 -2.48
CA GLY A 357 -17.13 -24.52 -3.26
C GLY A 357 -18.40 -24.79 -4.09
N HIS A 358 -18.85 -23.76 -4.82
CA HIS A 358 -20.07 -23.78 -5.62
C HIS A 358 -19.90 -24.56 -6.96
N SER A 359 -18.69 -24.44 -7.54
CA SER A 359 -18.23 -25.19 -8.73
C SER A 359 -17.58 -26.53 -8.32
N ASP A 360 -16.67 -27.05 -9.13
CA ASP A 360 -15.76 -28.13 -8.75
C ASP A 360 -14.71 -27.67 -7.70
N ALA A 361 -14.72 -26.37 -7.34
CA ALA A 361 -13.87 -25.74 -6.34
C ALA A 361 -12.37 -25.82 -6.63
N ASP A 362 -11.97 -25.80 -7.89
CA ASP A 362 -10.54 -25.74 -8.28
C ASP A 362 -9.95 -24.35 -7.96
N ALA A 363 -9.43 -24.20 -6.74
CA ALA A 363 -8.86 -22.95 -6.25
C ALA A 363 -7.69 -22.42 -7.12
N LEU A 364 -6.97 -23.33 -7.82
CA LEU A 364 -5.88 -22.91 -8.69
C LEU A 364 -6.42 -22.26 -9.98
N LEU A 365 -7.44 -22.84 -10.59
CA LEU A 365 -8.07 -22.25 -11.78
C LEU A 365 -8.84 -20.98 -11.45
N HIS A 366 -9.44 -20.86 -10.25
CA HIS A 366 -10.07 -19.62 -9.79
C HIS A 366 -9.05 -18.49 -9.64
N ALA A 367 -7.92 -18.74 -8.96
CA ALA A 367 -6.86 -17.76 -8.82
C ALA A 367 -6.28 -17.32 -10.19
N ILE A 368 -6.15 -18.25 -11.14
CA ILE A 368 -5.72 -17.92 -12.51
C ILE A 368 -6.76 -17.05 -13.22
N THR A 369 -8.03 -17.36 -13.06
CA THR A 369 -9.14 -16.58 -13.64
C THR A 369 -9.11 -15.14 -13.14
N ASP A 370 -8.96 -14.93 -11.84
CA ASP A 370 -8.84 -13.61 -11.25
C ASP A 370 -7.59 -12.85 -11.73
N ALA A 371 -6.45 -13.54 -11.83
CA ALA A 371 -5.23 -12.92 -12.35
C ALA A 371 -5.41 -12.41 -13.79
N LEU A 372 -6.08 -13.19 -14.65
CA LEU A 372 -6.33 -12.81 -16.04
C LEU A 372 -7.35 -11.68 -16.16
N LEU A 373 -8.47 -11.77 -15.45
CA LEU A 373 -9.51 -10.73 -15.43
C LEU A 373 -8.98 -9.43 -14.86
N GLY A 374 -8.26 -9.50 -13.73
CA GLY A 374 -7.63 -8.35 -13.09
C GLY A 374 -6.62 -7.65 -14.00
N ALA A 375 -5.74 -8.40 -14.68
CA ALA A 375 -4.78 -7.86 -15.65
C ALA A 375 -5.47 -7.12 -16.81
N ALA A 376 -6.61 -7.63 -17.28
CA ALA A 376 -7.40 -7.04 -18.34
C ALA A 376 -8.39 -5.95 -17.86
N ALA A 377 -8.46 -5.65 -16.55
CA ALA A 377 -9.41 -4.74 -15.91
C ALA A 377 -10.88 -5.14 -16.16
N LEU A 378 -11.17 -6.46 -16.11
CA LEU A 378 -12.50 -7.04 -16.33
C LEU A 378 -13.21 -7.48 -15.04
N GLY A 379 -12.71 -7.07 -13.87
CA GLY A 379 -13.21 -7.47 -12.55
C GLY A 379 -12.61 -8.80 -12.07
N ASP A 380 -13.42 -9.64 -11.46
CA ASP A 380 -13.07 -10.91 -10.83
C ASP A 380 -14.00 -12.06 -11.27
N ILE A 381 -13.68 -13.27 -10.81
CA ILE A 381 -14.46 -14.46 -11.10
C ILE A 381 -15.90 -14.35 -10.58
N GLY A 382 -16.12 -13.75 -9.40
CA GLY A 382 -17.45 -13.57 -8.80
C GLY A 382 -18.32 -12.61 -9.59
N THR A 383 -17.74 -11.59 -10.20
CA THR A 383 -18.45 -10.66 -11.10
C THR A 383 -18.87 -11.36 -12.40
N LEU A 384 -18.03 -12.23 -12.95
CA LEU A 384 -18.29 -12.89 -14.24
C LEU A 384 -19.19 -14.14 -14.09
N PHE A 385 -19.05 -14.85 -12.97
CA PHE A 385 -19.73 -16.10 -12.65
C PHE A 385 -20.29 -16.06 -11.21
N PRO A 386 -21.37 -15.30 -10.95
CA PRO A 386 -21.93 -15.19 -9.61
C PRO A 386 -22.33 -16.55 -9.02
N ASP A 387 -21.99 -16.79 -7.77
CA ASP A 387 -22.34 -17.99 -7.02
C ASP A 387 -23.86 -18.15 -6.78
N THR A 388 -24.61 -17.05 -6.92
CA THR A 388 -26.07 -17.02 -6.88
C THR A 388 -26.72 -17.54 -8.17
N ASP A 389 -25.97 -17.74 -9.26
CA ASP A 389 -26.50 -18.21 -10.53
C ASP A 389 -26.40 -19.74 -10.63
N ALA A 390 -27.57 -20.40 -10.62
CA ALA A 390 -27.66 -21.85 -10.68
C ALA A 390 -27.00 -22.50 -11.92
N ARG A 391 -26.74 -21.73 -12.98
CA ARG A 391 -26.03 -22.21 -14.20
C ARG A 391 -24.62 -22.63 -13.93
N PHE A 392 -23.98 -22.09 -12.87
CA PHE A 392 -22.60 -22.36 -12.52
C PHE A 392 -22.46 -23.36 -11.35
N ALA A 393 -23.55 -23.85 -10.80
CA ALA A 393 -23.53 -24.85 -9.76
C ALA A 393 -22.91 -26.16 -10.27
N GLY A 394 -21.79 -26.60 -9.68
CA GLY A 394 -21.04 -27.78 -10.11
C GLY A 394 -20.29 -27.60 -11.44
N ALA A 395 -20.12 -26.38 -11.94
CA ALA A 395 -19.42 -26.11 -13.19
C ALA A 395 -17.94 -26.55 -13.12
N ASP A 396 -17.42 -27.06 -14.24
CA ASP A 396 -15.98 -27.30 -14.44
C ASP A 396 -15.23 -25.96 -14.52
N SER A 397 -14.38 -25.68 -13.57
CA SER A 397 -13.59 -24.43 -13.52
C SER A 397 -12.67 -24.25 -14.72
N ALA A 398 -12.31 -25.30 -15.45
CA ALA A 398 -11.57 -25.18 -16.71
C ALA A 398 -12.43 -24.50 -17.81
N GLN A 399 -13.76 -24.72 -17.81
CA GLN A 399 -14.65 -24.03 -18.73
C GLN A 399 -14.83 -22.56 -18.35
N LEU A 400 -14.91 -22.25 -17.04
CA LEU A 400 -14.96 -20.88 -16.55
C LEU A 400 -13.68 -20.12 -16.94
N LEU A 401 -12.51 -20.72 -16.75
CA LEU A 401 -11.23 -20.17 -17.15
C LEU A 401 -11.14 -19.93 -18.67
N ALA A 402 -11.58 -20.88 -19.48
CA ALA A 402 -11.62 -20.73 -20.95
C ALA A 402 -12.51 -19.57 -21.37
N HIS A 403 -13.67 -19.39 -20.74
CA HIS A 403 -14.55 -18.26 -20.99
C HIS A 403 -13.90 -16.92 -20.57
N ALA A 404 -13.28 -16.86 -19.40
CA ALA A 404 -12.54 -15.67 -18.96
C ALA A 404 -11.42 -15.31 -19.96
N MET A 405 -10.68 -16.30 -20.46
CA MET A 405 -9.65 -16.10 -21.48
C MET A 405 -10.22 -15.53 -22.79
N GLN A 406 -11.40 -16.00 -23.23
CA GLN A 406 -12.06 -15.42 -24.40
C GLN A 406 -12.41 -13.93 -24.20
N ARG A 407 -12.86 -13.55 -22.99
CA ARG A 407 -13.13 -12.14 -22.65
C ARG A 407 -11.86 -11.30 -22.66
N VAL A 408 -10.77 -11.84 -22.13
CA VAL A 408 -9.44 -11.19 -22.14
C VAL A 408 -8.93 -10.99 -23.57
N ALA A 409 -9.05 -12.02 -24.42
CA ALA A 409 -8.66 -11.96 -25.82
C ALA A 409 -9.53 -10.96 -26.62
N ALA A 410 -10.83 -10.87 -26.33
CA ALA A 410 -11.73 -9.89 -26.94
C ALA A 410 -11.37 -8.43 -26.61
N GLN A 411 -10.64 -8.18 -25.51
CA GLN A 411 -10.07 -6.88 -25.16
C GLN A 411 -8.71 -6.61 -25.85
N GLY A 412 -8.27 -7.51 -26.75
CA GLY A 412 -7.02 -7.38 -27.46
C GLY A 412 -5.79 -7.74 -26.64
N TYR A 413 -5.92 -8.62 -25.65
CA TYR A 413 -4.78 -9.10 -24.85
C TYR A 413 -4.47 -10.55 -25.12
N LEU A 414 -3.18 -10.90 -25.07
CA LEU A 414 -2.69 -12.27 -25.04
C LEU A 414 -1.84 -12.50 -23.78
N VAL A 415 -1.79 -13.75 -23.33
CA VAL A 415 -1.00 -14.14 -22.16
C VAL A 415 0.42 -14.41 -22.58
N LEU A 416 1.39 -13.72 -21.96
CA LEU A 416 2.82 -13.96 -22.18
C LEU A 416 3.33 -15.09 -21.29
N ASN A 417 3.01 -15.03 -19.99
CA ASN A 417 3.30 -16.08 -19.04
C ASN A 417 2.36 -16.06 -17.84
N LEU A 418 2.34 -17.17 -17.13
CA LEU A 418 1.57 -17.41 -15.93
C LEU A 418 2.47 -18.07 -14.87
N ASP A 419 2.56 -17.48 -13.69
CA ASP A 419 3.28 -18.04 -12.54
C ASP A 419 2.32 -18.30 -11.39
N THR A 420 2.25 -19.55 -10.92
CA THR A 420 1.29 -19.96 -9.91
C THR A 420 1.94 -20.64 -8.71
N THR A 421 1.28 -20.56 -7.56
CA THR A 421 1.72 -21.22 -6.33
C THR A 421 0.51 -21.85 -5.64
N VAL A 422 0.56 -23.17 -5.42
CA VAL A 422 -0.39 -23.88 -4.58
C VAL A 422 0.25 -24.09 -3.20
N ILE A 423 -0.43 -23.69 -2.14
CA ILE A 423 -0.01 -23.85 -0.76
C ILE A 423 -0.94 -24.88 -0.12
N ALA A 424 -0.40 -26.08 0.17
CA ALA A 424 -1.15 -27.20 0.72
C ALA A 424 -0.26 -28.03 1.64
N GLN A 425 -0.76 -28.38 2.82
CA GLN A 425 -0.04 -29.25 3.75
C GLN A 425 -0.02 -30.70 3.25
N ALA A 426 -1.12 -31.13 2.65
CA ALA A 426 -1.33 -32.44 2.00
C ALA A 426 -2.37 -32.28 0.87
N PRO A 427 -2.34 -33.16 -0.16
CA PRO A 427 -1.33 -34.17 -0.47
C PRO A 427 -0.04 -33.57 -1.01
N LYS A 428 1.02 -34.41 -1.23
CA LYS A 428 2.23 -33.98 -1.95
C LYS A 428 1.89 -33.74 -3.42
N LEU A 429 2.04 -32.49 -3.88
CA LEU A 429 1.63 -32.06 -5.23
C LEU A 429 2.72 -32.24 -6.30
N ALA A 430 3.95 -32.54 -5.90
CA ALA A 430 5.07 -32.67 -6.84
C ALA A 430 4.80 -33.63 -8.04
N PRO A 431 4.14 -34.79 -7.87
CA PRO A 431 3.85 -35.68 -8.99
C PRO A 431 2.83 -35.11 -10.00
N TYR A 432 1.99 -34.16 -9.59
CA TYR A 432 0.87 -33.65 -10.39
C TYR A 432 1.19 -32.31 -11.11
N LYS A 433 2.29 -31.64 -10.73
CA LYS A 433 2.65 -30.32 -11.27
C LYS A 433 2.73 -30.27 -12.78
N ALA A 434 3.39 -31.25 -13.41
CA ALA A 434 3.52 -31.28 -14.88
C ALA A 434 2.17 -31.47 -15.57
N ALA A 435 1.28 -32.29 -14.99
CA ALA A 435 -0.07 -32.50 -15.53
C ALA A 435 -0.94 -31.24 -15.39
N MET A 436 -0.89 -30.55 -14.23
CA MET A 436 -1.56 -29.25 -14.02
C MET A 436 -1.06 -28.22 -15.03
N GLN A 437 0.26 -28.07 -15.19
CA GLN A 437 0.90 -27.18 -16.13
C GLN A 437 0.40 -27.40 -17.58
N ALA A 438 0.42 -28.66 -18.02
CA ALA A 438 -0.05 -29.02 -19.35
C ALA A 438 -1.56 -28.75 -19.54
N ARG A 439 -2.37 -29.05 -18.51
CA ARG A 439 -3.81 -28.81 -18.54
C ARG A 439 -4.16 -27.34 -18.62
N ILE A 440 -3.53 -26.52 -17.77
CA ILE A 440 -3.72 -25.06 -17.75
C ILE A 440 -3.28 -24.46 -19.10
N ALA A 441 -2.12 -24.86 -19.63
CA ALA A 441 -1.63 -24.41 -20.93
C ALA A 441 -2.62 -24.76 -22.04
N ALA A 442 -3.16 -25.97 -22.04
CA ALA A 442 -4.15 -26.41 -23.03
C ALA A 442 -5.45 -25.60 -22.96
N VAL A 443 -5.96 -25.29 -21.76
CA VAL A 443 -7.19 -24.47 -21.57
C VAL A 443 -7.00 -23.05 -22.07
N LEU A 444 -5.80 -22.48 -21.85
CA LEU A 444 -5.50 -21.09 -22.22
C LEU A 444 -4.94 -20.94 -23.66
N GLY A 445 -4.69 -22.03 -24.36
CA GLY A 445 -4.05 -22.00 -25.68
C GLY A 445 -2.58 -21.59 -25.64
N LEU A 446 -1.88 -21.91 -24.55
CA LEU A 446 -0.47 -21.55 -24.31
C LEU A 446 0.46 -22.73 -24.53
N GLN A 447 1.75 -22.44 -24.69
CA GLN A 447 2.79 -23.47 -24.57
C GLN A 447 3.00 -23.81 -23.08
N PRO A 448 3.29 -25.07 -22.74
CA PRO A 448 3.58 -25.43 -21.34
C PRO A 448 4.70 -24.59 -20.70
N SER A 449 5.70 -24.15 -21.47
CA SER A 449 6.79 -23.29 -20.98
C SER A 449 6.34 -21.89 -20.53
N GLN A 450 5.14 -21.45 -20.90
CA GLN A 450 4.57 -20.17 -20.46
C GLN A 450 3.82 -20.29 -19.12
N VAL A 451 3.60 -21.49 -18.63
CA VAL A 451 2.88 -21.75 -17.37
C VAL A 451 3.83 -22.38 -16.36
N ASN A 452 3.93 -21.78 -15.17
CA ASN A 452 4.70 -22.35 -14.07
C ASN A 452 3.76 -22.71 -12.91
N VAL A 453 3.94 -23.93 -12.34
CA VAL A 453 3.20 -24.40 -11.16
C VAL A 453 4.17 -24.70 -10.04
N LYS A 454 4.14 -23.92 -8.98
CA LYS A 454 4.88 -24.13 -7.74
C LYS A 454 3.96 -24.76 -6.70
N ALA A 455 4.53 -25.62 -5.85
CA ALA A 455 3.82 -26.16 -4.69
C ALA A 455 4.67 -25.91 -3.43
N LYS A 456 4.02 -25.46 -2.36
CA LYS A 456 4.61 -25.15 -1.06
C LYS A 456 3.78 -25.79 0.05
N THR A 457 4.40 -26.08 1.18
CA THR A 457 3.69 -26.34 2.43
C THR A 457 3.48 -25.03 3.18
N ALA A 458 2.52 -24.98 4.09
CA ALA A 458 2.35 -23.88 5.03
C ALA A 458 3.14 -24.10 6.33
N GLU A 459 4.11 -25.04 6.33
CA GLU A 459 4.97 -25.36 7.48
C GLU A 459 4.18 -25.63 8.78
N LYS A 460 3.00 -26.26 8.65
CA LYS A 460 2.04 -26.55 9.72
C LYS A 460 1.40 -25.29 10.36
N MET A 461 1.48 -24.15 9.72
CA MET A 461 0.94 -22.89 10.23
C MET A 461 -0.42 -22.56 9.61
N GLY A 462 -1.31 -22.02 10.44
CA GLY A 462 -2.65 -21.60 10.03
C GLY A 462 -3.55 -22.72 9.52
N PRO A 463 -4.74 -22.40 8.96
CA PRO A 463 -5.69 -23.40 8.48
C PRO A 463 -5.12 -24.31 7.39
N VAL A 464 -4.30 -23.76 6.49
CA VAL A 464 -3.65 -24.55 5.43
C VAL A 464 -2.63 -25.53 6.04
N GLY A 465 -1.82 -25.08 7.01
CA GLY A 465 -0.84 -25.93 7.69
C GLY A 465 -1.48 -27.01 8.57
N GLN A 466 -2.70 -26.81 9.00
CA GLN A 466 -3.51 -27.78 9.73
C GLN A 466 -4.23 -28.76 8.78
N GLY A 467 -4.12 -28.59 7.47
CA GLY A 467 -4.82 -29.43 6.47
C GLY A 467 -6.31 -29.15 6.37
N LEU A 468 -6.76 -27.98 6.78
CA LEU A 468 -8.18 -27.56 6.75
C LEU A 468 -8.54 -26.77 5.50
N ALA A 469 -7.54 -26.31 4.74
CA ALA A 469 -7.74 -25.53 3.51
C ALA A 469 -6.56 -25.74 2.54
N ILE A 470 -6.79 -25.36 1.27
CA ILE A 470 -5.74 -25.16 0.26
C ILE A 470 -5.87 -23.73 -0.24
N GLU A 471 -4.74 -23.03 -0.33
CA GLU A 471 -4.61 -21.69 -0.85
C GLU A 471 -3.88 -21.70 -2.18
N CYS A 472 -4.34 -20.90 -3.15
CA CYS A 472 -3.72 -20.77 -4.46
C CYS A 472 -3.48 -19.31 -4.81
N ARG A 473 -2.37 -19.03 -5.46
CA ARG A 473 -2.02 -17.71 -5.99
C ARG A 473 -1.58 -17.83 -7.44
N ALA A 474 -1.91 -16.83 -8.24
CA ALA A 474 -1.51 -16.73 -9.63
C ALA A 474 -1.09 -15.30 -9.96
N VAL A 475 -0.07 -15.17 -10.82
CA VAL A 475 0.32 -13.90 -11.45
C VAL A 475 0.32 -14.12 -12.95
N ALA A 476 -0.43 -13.31 -13.68
CA ALA A 476 -0.50 -13.31 -15.13
C ALA A 476 0.17 -12.07 -15.72
N LEU A 477 1.00 -12.25 -16.73
CA LEU A 477 1.52 -11.18 -17.58
C LEU A 477 0.82 -11.24 -18.92
N LEU A 478 0.12 -10.16 -19.27
CA LEU A 478 -0.55 -9.99 -20.54
C LEU A 478 0.18 -8.96 -21.41
N GLN A 479 0.03 -9.09 -22.71
CA GLN A 479 0.45 -8.10 -23.70
C GLN A 479 -0.72 -7.70 -24.56
N ARG A 480 -0.88 -6.41 -24.81
CA ARG A 480 -1.87 -5.91 -25.75
C ARG A 480 -1.40 -6.21 -27.18
N VAL A 481 -2.26 -6.84 -27.97
CA VAL A 481 -2.06 -7.01 -29.40
C VAL A 481 -2.58 -5.74 -30.06
N GLY A 482 -1.72 -5.06 -30.80
CA GLY A 482 -2.05 -3.78 -31.44
C GLY A 482 -3.11 -3.90 -32.55
#